data_0d71ff1cb05b96804ed465be06395d5e
#
_entry.id   0d71ff1cb05b96804ed465be06395d5e
#
_cell.length_a   1.000
_cell.length_b   1.000
_cell.length_c   1.000
_cell.angle_alpha   90.00
_cell.angle_beta   90.00
_cell.angle_gamma   90.00
#
_symmetry.space_group_name_H-M   'P 1'
#
loop_
_entity.id
_entity.type
_entity.pdbx_description
1 polymer ?
#
loop_
_entity_poly.entity_id
_entity_poly.type
_entity_poly.pdbx_seq_one_letter_code
_entity_poly.pdbx_strand_id
1 'polypeptide(L)'
;MSPELEQTLTLLSSHRSVLGYMLLSRGHPVSIIRHSGVVFEGEKGKKYASAIGKIVESVQSGLEEIHGGESDGDDVKFLRIRTKRHEIMISPDGKYLLAVLHDPSS
;
A
#
# COMPACT_ATOMS: atom_id res chain seq x y z
N MET A 1 16.83 -4.44 -1.38
CA MET A 1 16.15 -3.15 -1.12
C MET A 1 17.17 -2.03 -1.02
N SER A 2 16.79 -0.83 -1.42
CA SER A 2 17.68 0.32 -1.30
C SER A 2 17.85 0.73 0.17
N PRO A 3 18.98 1.37 0.52
CA PRO A 3 19.16 1.89 1.88
C PRO A 3 18.09 2.92 2.27
N GLU A 4 17.62 3.71 1.32
CA GLU A 4 16.58 4.70 1.57
C GLU A 4 15.27 4.04 1.94
N LEU A 5 14.91 2.96 1.25
CA LEU A 5 13.69 2.21 1.56
C LEU A 5 13.79 1.56 2.93
N GLU A 6 14.95 0.98 3.26
CA GLU A 6 15.18 0.39 4.58
C GLU A 6 15.01 1.43 5.69
N GLN A 7 15.54 2.62 5.51
CA GLN A 7 15.40 3.71 6.47
C GLN A 7 13.93 4.12 6.61
N THR A 8 13.22 4.22 5.50
CA THR A 8 11.79 4.55 5.50
C THR A 8 10.99 3.53 6.30
N LEU A 9 11.24 2.24 6.06
CA LEU A 9 10.54 1.18 6.76
C LEU A 9 10.84 1.19 8.27
N THR A 10 12.09 1.47 8.63
CA THR A 10 12.49 1.60 10.04
C THR A 10 11.76 2.75 10.72
N LEU A 11 11.71 3.91 10.05
CA LEU A 11 11.01 5.08 10.59
C LEU A 11 9.50 4.81 10.75
N LEU A 12 8.89 4.16 9.78
CA LEU A 12 7.47 3.81 9.85
C LEU A 12 7.18 2.88 11.02
N SER A 13 8.01 1.87 11.22
CA SER A 13 7.78 0.88 12.27
C SER A 13 7.97 1.46 13.67
N SER A 14 8.70 2.58 13.80
CA SER A 14 8.91 3.23 15.10
C SER A 14 7.94 4.38 15.36
N HIS A 15 7.14 4.78 14.37
CA HIS A 15 6.20 5.89 14.54
C HIS A 15 4.97 5.42 15.31
N ARG A 16 4.64 6.15 16.35
CA ARG A 16 3.58 5.83 17.30
C ARG A 16 2.20 5.64 16.68
N SER A 17 1.85 6.44 15.68
CA SER A 17 0.55 6.38 15.03
C SER A 17 0.47 5.33 13.93
N VAL A 18 1.57 4.74 13.54
CA VAL A 18 1.60 3.69 12.51
C VAL A 18 1.34 2.34 13.17
N LEU A 19 0.24 1.70 12.79
CA LEU A 19 -0.12 0.38 13.29
C LEU A 19 0.65 -0.73 12.60
N GLY A 20 1.06 -0.49 11.37
CA GLY A 20 1.85 -1.43 10.62
C GLY A 20 2.09 -0.98 9.20
N TYR A 21 2.99 -1.67 8.52
CA TYR A 21 3.24 -1.46 7.10
C TYR A 21 3.38 -2.80 6.39
N MET A 22 3.17 -2.78 5.08
CA MET A 22 3.41 -3.91 4.19
C MET A 22 4.12 -3.43 2.96
N LEU A 23 5.18 -4.13 2.59
CA LEU A 23 5.82 -3.95 1.29
C LEU A 23 5.40 -5.14 0.44
N LEU A 24 4.74 -4.86 -0.68
CA LEU A 24 4.21 -5.88 -1.56
C LEU A 24 4.89 -5.82 -2.92
N SER A 25 5.05 -6.96 -3.55
CA SER A 25 5.43 -7.04 -4.95
C SER A 25 4.16 -7.07 -5.77
N ARG A 26 4.06 -6.19 -6.77
CA ARG A 26 2.92 -6.16 -7.68
C ARG A 26 2.95 -7.40 -8.56
N GLY A 27 1.80 -7.98 -8.76
CA GLY A 27 1.65 -9.18 -9.58
C GLY A 27 0.26 -9.75 -9.41
N HIS A 28 0.03 -10.89 -10.02
CA HIS A 28 -1.24 -11.60 -9.95
C HIS A 28 -0.98 -13.03 -9.50
N PRO A 29 -1.06 -13.29 -8.19
CA PRO A 29 -1.41 -12.39 -7.08
C PRO A 29 -0.22 -11.55 -6.59
N VAL A 30 -0.52 -10.53 -5.79
CA VAL A 30 0.52 -9.76 -5.10
C VAL A 30 1.21 -10.66 -4.09
N SER A 31 2.48 -10.37 -3.82
CA SER A 31 3.27 -11.12 -2.81
C SER A 31 3.71 -10.18 -1.70
N ILE A 32 3.70 -10.67 -0.47
CA ILE A 32 4.22 -9.91 0.67
C ILE A 32 5.73 -10.10 0.72
N ILE A 33 6.47 -9.01 0.60
CA ILE A 33 7.94 -9.02 0.71
C ILE A 33 8.35 -8.84 2.16
N ARG A 34 7.72 -7.88 2.83
CA ARG A 34 8.01 -7.56 4.23
C ARG A 34 6.77 -6.94 4.86
N HIS A 35 6.59 -7.19 6.14
CA HIS A 35 5.53 -6.52 6.89
C HIS A 35 5.97 -6.28 8.33
N SER A 36 5.31 -5.35 8.98
CA SER A 36 5.50 -5.05 10.39
C SER A 36 4.15 -4.70 10.99
N GLY A 37 3.96 -5.07 12.23
CA GLY A 37 2.73 -4.79 12.97
C GLY A 37 1.83 -6.00 13.09
N VAL A 38 1.27 -6.16 14.29
CA VAL A 38 0.38 -7.27 14.63
C VAL A 38 -0.82 -7.35 13.69
N VAL A 39 -1.29 -6.18 13.24
CA VAL A 39 -2.45 -6.07 12.36
C VAL A 39 -2.27 -6.83 11.03
N PHE A 40 -1.02 -7.02 10.61
CA PHE A 40 -0.72 -7.68 9.34
C PHE A 40 -0.21 -9.12 9.49
N GLU A 41 -0.28 -9.66 10.69
CA GLU A 41 0.16 -11.04 10.91
C GLU A 41 -0.85 -12.06 10.40
N GLY A 42 -0.37 -13.20 9.93
CA GLY A 42 -1.17 -14.34 9.53
C GLY A 42 -2.11 -14.09 8.37
N GLU A 43 -3.27 -14.73 8.43
CA GLU A 43 -4.27 -14.65 7.36
C GLU A 43 -4.81 -13.25 7.14
N LYS A 44 -4.88 -12.45 8.18
CA LYS A 44 -5.36 -11.09 8.07
C LYS A 44 -4.43 -10.25 7.18
N GLY A 45 -3.13 -10.43 7.33
CA GLY A 45 -2.15 -9.79 6.45
C GLY A 45 -2.33 -10.16 4.99
N LYS A 46 -2.59 -11.42 4.73
CA LYS A 46 -2.84 -11.90 3.36
C LYS A 46 -4.09 -11.27 2.76
N LYS A 47 -5.14 -11.12 3.56
CA LYS A 47 -6.38 -10.48 3.13
C LYS A 47 -6.16 -9.01 2.80
N TYR A 48 -5.40 -8.31 3.64
CA TYR A 48 -5.03 -6.93 3.38
C TYR A 48 -4.23 -6.81 2.08
N ALA A 49 -3.24 -7.67 1.90
CA ALA A 49 -2.40 -7.63 0.70
C ALA A 49 -3.23 -7.81 -0.57
N SER A 50 -4.12 -8.80 -0.57
CA SER A 50 -5.00 -9.05 -1.70
C SER A 50 -5.93 -7.87 -1.97
N ALA A 51 -6.53 -7.30 -0.93
CA ALA A 51 -7.43 -6.16 -1.06
C ALA A 51 -6.71 -4.93 -1.59
N ILE A 52 -5.52 -4.65 -1.06
CA ILE A 52 -4.71 -3.51 -1.50
C ILE A 52 -4.35 -3.63 -2.98
N GLY A 53 -3.95 -4.81 -3.42
CA GLY A 53 -3.66 -5.06 -4.83
C GLY A 53 -4.86 -4.78 -5.73
N LYS A 54 -6.04 -5.23 -5.32
CA LYS A 54 -7.28 -4.99 -6.07
C LYS A 54 -7.68 -3.53 -6.11
N ILE A 55 -7.51 -2.83 -5.00
CA ILE A 55 -7.83 -1.40 -4.92
C ILE A 55 -6.97 -0.60 -5.90
N VAL A 56 -5.67 -0.82 -5.89
CA VAL A 56 -4.76 -0.11 -6.78
C VAL A 56 -5.09 -0.40 -8.24
N GLU A 57 -5.34 -1.66 -8.56
CA GLU A 57 -5.67 -2.09 -9.91
C GLU A 57 -6.99 -1.46 -10.39
N SER A 58 -8.01 -1.45 -9.54
CA SER A 58 -9.30 -0.84 -9.84
C SER A 58 -9.20 0.65 -10.10
N VAL A 59 -8.46 1.35 -9.26
CA VAL A 59 -8.27 2.80 -9.42
C VAL A 59 -7.52 3.08 -10.71
N GLN A 60 -6.45 2.33 -10.98
CA GLN A 60 -5.66 2.51 -12.20
C GLN A 60 -6.51 2.26 -13.45
N SER A 61 -7.28 1.17 -13.47
CA SER A 61 -8.19 0.85 -14.56
C SER A 61 -9.24 1.94 -14.78
N GLY A 62 -9.79 2.46 -13.69
CA GLY A 62 -10.79 3.51 -13.77
C GLY A 62 -10.25 4.78 -14.41
N LEU A 63 -9.02 5.16 -14.06
CA LEU A 63 -8.37 6.33 -14.63
C LEU A 63 -8.05 6.13 -16.11
N GLU A 64 -7.57 4.96 -16.48
CA GLU A 64 -7.31 4.62 -17.88
C GLU A 64 -8.57 4.68 -18.72
N GLU A 65 -9.69 4.24 -18.17
CA GLU A 65 -11.00 4.28 -18.83
C GLU A 65 -11.43 5.72 -19.10
N ILE A 66 -11.23 6.62 -18.15
CA ILE A 66 -11.55 8.04 -18.30
C ILE A 66 -10.75 8.66 -19.44
N HIS A 67 -9.49 8.29 -19.57
CA HIS A 67 -8.57 8.88 -20.54
C HIS A 67 -8.46 8.09 -21.85
N GLY A 68 -9.37 7.17 -22.10
CA GLY A 68 -9.44 6.46 -23.36
C GLY A 68 -8.26 5.56 -23.66
N GLY A 69 -7.63 5.03 -22.64
CA GLY A 69 -6.48 4.15 -22.78
C GLY A 69 -5.13 4.86 -22.87
N GLU A 70 -5.13 6.18 -22.86
CA GLU A 70 -3.89 6.95 -22.74
C GLU A 70 -3.45 6.94 -21.30
N SER A 71 -2.45 6.15 -20.98
CA SER A 71 -2.00 5.96 -19.61
C SER A 71 -0.85 6.86 -19.19
N ASP A 72 -0.24 7.56 -20.15
CA ASP A 72 0.92 8.40 -19.85
C ASP A 72 0.55 9.56 -18.94
N GLY A 73 1.13 9.58 -17.77
CA GLY A 73 0.94 10.63 -16.80
C GLY A 73 -0.17 10.41 -15.79
N ASP A 74 -0.96 9.34 -15.96
CA ASP A 74 -2.06 9.04 -15.02
C ASP A 74 -1.78 7.83 -14.13
N ASP A 75 -0.53 7.45 -14.00
CA ASP A 75 -0.16 6.41 -13.06
C ASP A 75 -0.41 6.89 -11.64
N VAL A 76 -1.08 6.04 -10.87
CA VAL A 76 -1.36 6.35 -9.47
C VAL A 76 -0.04 6.40 -8.69
N LYS A 77 0.19 7.51 -8.00
CA LYS A 77 1.38 7.72 -7.19
C LYS A 77 1.11 7.59 -5.71
N PHE A 78 -0.12 7.86 -5.31
CA PHE A 78 -0.48 7.81 -3.91
C PHE A 78 -1.98 7.67 -3.74
N LEU A 79 -2.37 6.80 -2.80
CA LEU A 79 -3.77 6.61 -2.40
C LEU A 79 -3.86 6.78 -0.90
N ARG A 80 -4.87 7.51 -0.47
CA ARG A 80 -5.13 7.70 0.95
C ARG A 80 -6.61 7.38 1.20
N ILE A 81 -6.87 6.35 1.98
CA ILE A 81 -8.21 5.86 2.24
C ILE A 81 -8.50 6.00 3.72
N ARG A 82 -9.48 6.84 4.05
CA ARG A 82 -9.91 7.02 5.42
C ARG A 82 -11.19 6.23 5.65
N THR A 83 -11.14 5.34 6.65
CA THR A 83 -12.33 4.65 7.12
C THR A 83 -12.68 5.16 8.52
N LYS A 84 -13.72 4.63 9.10
CA LYS A 84 -14.11 5.03 10.45
C LYS A 84 -13.01 4.75 11.48
N ARG A 85 -12.28 3.67 11.30
CA ARG A 85 -11.28 3.20 12.28
C ARG A 85 -9.86 3.57 11.94
N HIS A 86 -9.53 3.56 10.68
CA HIS A 86 -8.14 3.62 10.23
C HIS A 86 -7.97 4.49 9.01
N GLU A 87 -6.73 4.73 8.70
CA GLU A 87 -6.33 5.35 7.44
C GLU A 87 -5.31 4.46 6.80
N ILE A 88 -5.51 4.17 5.53
CA ILE A 88 -4.58 3.34 4.74
C ILE A 88 -3.95 4.25 3.70
N MET A 89 -2.62 4.29 3.69
CA MET A 89 -1.86 5.02 2.71
C MET A 89 -1.13 4.03 1.83
N ILE A 90 -1.27 4.16 0.52
CA ILE A 90 -0.69 3.24 -0.45
C ILE A 90 0.15 4.03 -1.42
N SER A 91 1.43 3.66 -1.54
CA SER A 91 2.37 4.29 -2.46
C SER A 91 2.84 3.26 -3.48
N PRO A 92 2.27 3.26 -4.70
CA PRO A 92 2.79 2.42 -5.76
C PRO A 92 4.12 2.99 -6.27
N ASP A 93 5.09 2.13 -6.50
CA ASP A 93 6.39 2.52 -7.05
C ASP A 93 6.96 1.37 -7.87
N GLY A 94 6.84 1.47 -9.17
CA GLY A 94 7.33 0.43 -10.09
C GLY A 94 6.69 -0.92 -9.79
N LYS A 95 7.50 -1.88 -9.40
CA LYS A 95 7.07 -3.25 -9.10
C LYS A 95 6.50 -3.40 -7.69
N TYR A 96 6.54 -2.35 -6.88
CA TYR A 96 6.23 -2.46 -5.46
C TYR A 96 5.04 -1.62 -5.07
N LEU A 97 4.39 -2.04 -3.98
CA LEU A 97 3.36 -1.25 -3.30
C LEU A 97 3.77 -1.17 -1.83
N LEU A 98 3.85 0.03 -1.32
CA LEU A 98 4.03 0.22 0.12
C LEU A 98 2.69 0.65 0.70
N ALA A 99 2.19 -0.13 1.65
CA ALA A 99 0.93 0.19 2.34
C ALA A 99 1.22 0.42 3.81
N VAL A 100 0.66 1.48 4.35
CA VAL A 100 0.81 1.86 5.75
C VAL A 100 -0.56 1.98 6.37
N LEU A 101 -0.77 1.30 7.49
CA LEU A 101 -1.99 1.41 8.27
C LEU A 101 -1.73 2.37 9.43
N HIS A 102 -2.53 3.40 9.50
CA HIS A 102 -2.33 4.52 10.41
C HIS A 102 -3.56 4.70 11.30
N ASP A 103 -3.31 5.01 12.58
CA ASP A 103 -4.37 5.38 13.51
C ASP A 103 -4.51 6.89 13.48
N PRO A 104 -5.60 7.41 12.90
CA PRO A 104 -5.76 8.85 12.75
C PRO A 104 -6.04 9.59 14.05
N SER A 105 -6.35 8.87 15.11
CA SER A 105 -6.62 9.48 16.42
C SER A 105 -5.36 9.67 17.26
N SER A 106 -4.23 9.20 16.80
CA SER A 106 -2.95 9.29 17.51
C SER A 106 -2.18 10.53 17.15
#